data_71058883518164a0c78274941e948aa5
#
_entry.id   71058883518164a0c78274941e948aa5
#
_cell.length_a   1.000
_cell.length_b   1.000
_cell.length_c   1.000
_cell.angle_alpha   90.00
_cell.angle_beta   90.00
_cell.angle_gamma   90.00
#
_symmetry.space_group_name_H-M   'P 1'
#
loop_
_entity.id
_entity.type
_entity.pdbx_description
1 polymer ?
#
loop_
_entity_poly.entity_id
_entity_poly.type
_entity_poly.pdbx_seq_one_letter_code
_entity_poly.pdbx_strand_id
1 'polypeptide(L)'
;MVDVVTAFFLPMIPPTVTQQEHKVMVNRKSGRVQFYDPPELRAARAKLTDMVGRYAPEQPLEGALQLVTKWIWPMEADGQLSLPGTEWRWKTSKPDTDNLIKMLKDCMTRTGYWQDDAQVVSEITQKFYGPKPGIYIEVTKA
;
A
#
# COMPACT_ATOMS: atom_id res chain seq x y z
N MET A 1 21.11 -4.70 16.12
CA MET A 1 20.48 -3.38 15.92
C MET A 1 19.96 -3.28 14.50
N VAL A 2 18.73 -2.86 14.34
CA VAL A 2 18.10 -2.74 13.02
C VAL A 2 18.37 -1.31 12.50
N ASP A 3 18.91 -1.22 11.27
CA ASP A 3 19.17 0.06 10.65
C ASP A 3 17.90 0.57 9.94
N VAL A 4 17.11 1.38 10.67
CA VAL A 4 15.96 2.06 10.11
C VAL A 4 16.47 3.16 9.18
N VAL A 5 16.13 3.09 7.91
CA VAL A 5 16.50 4.11 6.94
C VAL A 5 15.45 5.22 6.92
N THR A 6 14.17 4.84 6.91
CA THR A 6 13.07 5.79 6.98
C THR A 6 11.84 5.11 7.59
N ALA A 7 11.08 5.89 8.36
CA ALA A 7 9.80 5.42 8.91
C ALA A 7 8.85 6.61 8.97
N PHE A 8 7.61 6.39 8.52
CA PHE A 8 6.62 7.46 8.49
C PHE A 8 5.20 6.88 8.48
N PHE A 9 4.25 7.75 8.77
CA PHE A 9 2.84 7.40 8.78
C PHE A 9 2.08 8.30 7.81
N LEU A 10 1.28 7.68 6.95
CA LEU A 10 0.42 8.38 6.00
C LEU A 10 -0.99 8.47 6.60
N PRO A 11 -1.46 9.67 7.02
CA PRO A 11 -2.80 9.82 7.59
C PRO A 11 -3.85 9.86 6.49
N MET A 12 -4.31 8.70 6.09
CA MET A 12 -5.30 8.54 5.02
C MET A 12 -6.07 7.24 5.24
N ILE A 13 -7.26 7.15 4.66
CA ILE A 13 -7.95 5.86 4.61
C ILE A 13 -7.25 5.03 3.52
N PRO A 14 -6.71 3.85 3.87
CA PRO A 14 -6.03 3.04 2.87
C PRO A 14 -6.96 2.64 1.72
N PRO A 15 -6.42 2.42 0.52
CA PRO A 15 -7.24 2.02 -0.62
C PRO A 15 -7.95 0.69 -0.39
N THR A 16 -9.16 0.58 -0.93
CA THR A 16 -9.89 -0.69 -0.99
C THR A 16 -9.85 -1.30 -2.39
N VAL A 17 -9.39 -0.52 -3.38
CA VAL A 17 -9.26 -0.94 -4.78
C VAL A 17 -7.78 -1.15 -5.08
N THR A 18 -7.44 -2.29 -5.66
CA THR A 18 -6.05 -2.65 -5.98
C THR A 18 -5.93 -3.03 -7.45
N GLN A 19 -4.70 -3.36 -7.87
CA GLN A 19 -4.41 -3.74 -9.26
C GLN A 19 -5.18 -4.96 -9.75
N GLN A 20 -5.71 -5.77 -8.83
CA GLN A 20 -6.55 -6.91 -9.20
C GLN A 20 -7.94 -6.50 -9.69
N GLU A 21 -8.29 -5.23 -9.52
CA GLU A 21 -9.59 -4.69 -9.93
C GLU A 21 -9.60 -4.23 -11.41
N HIS A 22 -8.69 -4.75 -12.22
CA HIS A 22 -8.64 -4.42 -13.65
C HIS A 22 -9.94 -4.81 -14.35
N LYS A 23 -10.46 -3.90 -15.17
CA LYS A 23 -11.63 -4.16 -16.00
C LYS A 23 -11.21 -4.61 -17.39
N VAL A 24 -12.05 -5.41 -18.01
CA VAL A 24 -11.82 -5.93 -19.36
C VAL A 24 -12.80 -5.24 -20.31
N MET A 25 -12.28 -4.71 -21.41
CA MET A 25 -13.08 -4.08 -22.45
C MET A 25 -12.74 -4.74 -23.79
N VAL A 26 -13.78 -5.07 -24.55
CA VAL A 26 -13.61 -5.63 -25.89
C VAL A 26 -13.81 -4.52 -26.90
N ASN A 27 -12.81 -4.31 -27.75
CA ASN A 27 -12.91 -3.37 -28.86
C ASN A 27 -13.74 -4.03 -29.97
N ARG A 28 -14.93 -3.51 -30.22
CA ARG A 28 -15.87 -4.10 -31.19
C ARG A 28 -15.37 -4.03 -32.64
N LYS A 29 -14.50 -3.06 -32.94
CA LYS A 29 -13.95 -2.91 -34.31
C LYS A 29 -12.81 -3.88 -34.58
N SER A 30 -11.94 -4.11 -33.61
CA SER A 30 -10.74 -4.96 -33.78
C SER A 30 -10.93 -6.36 -33.18
N GLY A 31 -11.95 -6.57 -32.32
CA GLY A 31 -12.13 -7.80 -31.57
C GLY A 31 -11.11 -8.02 -30.46
N ARG A 32 -10.25 -7.02 -30.19
CA ARG A 32 -9.21 -7.16 -29.20
C ARG A 32 -9.76 -6.92 -27.79
N VAL A 33 -9.31 -7.74 -26.85
CA VAL A 33 -9.57 -7.56 -25.43
C VAL A 33 -8.55 -6.57 -24.88
N GLN A 34 -9.05 -5.55 -24.18
CA GLN A 34 -8.20 -4.55 -23.53
C GLN A 34 -8.45 -4.57 -22.04
N PHE A 35 -7.36 -4.44 -21.27
CA PHE A 35 -7.44 -4.28 -19.83
C PHE A 35 -7.25 -2.80 -19.50
N TYR A 36 -8.05 -2.30 -18.56
CA TYR A 36 -7.92 -0.92 -18.12
C TYR A 36 -8.13 -0.81 -16.62
N ASP A 37 -7.51 0.20 -16.03
CA ASP A 37 -7.67 0.48 -14.61
C ASP A 37 -8.95 1.29 -14.40
N PRO A 38 -9.83 0.87 -13.46
CA PRO A 38 -10.98 1.69 -13.10
C PRO A 38 -10.55 3.06 -12.56
N PRO A 39 -11.42 4.09 -12.68
CA PRO A 39 -11.08 5.42 -12.15
C PRO A 39 -10.71 5.42 -10.67
N GLU A 40 -11.35 4.60 -9.86
CA GLU A 40 -11.06 4.47 -8.43
C GLU A 40 -9.64 3.98 -8.17
N LEU A 41 -9.18 3.02 -8.98
CA LEU A 41 -7.82 2.49 -8.86
C LEU A 41 -6.79 3.55 -9.26
N ARG A 42 -7.04 4.28 -10.35
CA ARG A 42 -6.15 5.37 -10.78
C ARG A 42 -6.05 6.46 -9.72
N ALA A 43 -7.18 6.84 -9.15
CA ALA A 43 -7.22 7.86 -8.10
C ALA A 43 -6.48 7.40 -6.84
N ALA A 44 -6.67 6.15 -6.43
CA ALA A 44 -6.00 5.58 -5.27
C ALA A 44 -4.48 5.54 -5.48
N ARG A 45 -4.04 5.11 -6.67
CA ARG A 45 -2.62 5.05 -7.01
C ARG A 45 -2.00 6.45 -7.04
N ALA A 46 -2.69 7.42 -7.62
CA ALA A 46 -2.21 8.80 -7.70
C ALA A 46 -2.06 9.41 -6.30
N LYS A 47 -3.06 9.20 -5.44
CA LYS A 47 -3.01 9.70 -4.07
C LYS A 47 -1.87 9.07 -3.28
N LEU A 48 -1.72 7.75 -3.39
CA LEU A 48 -0.66 7.03 -2.68
C LEU A 48 0.72 7.47 -3.17
N THR A 49 0.89 7.63 -4.48
CA THR A 49 2.15 8.12 -5.06
C THR A 49 2.49 9.51 -4.52
N ASP A 50 1.51 10.42 -4.47
CA ASP A 50 1.71 11.76 -3.93
C ASP A 50 2.11 11.72 -2.46
N MET A 51 1.42 10.91 -1.66
CA MET A 51 1.68 10.82 -0.22
C MET A 51 3.06 10.24 0.08
N VAL A 52 3.43 9.12 -0.55
CA VAL A 52 4.75 8.52 -0.31
C VAL A 52 5.88 9.38 -0.88
N GLY A 53 5.61 10.12 -1.95
CA GLY A 53 6.61 11.01 -2.54
C GLY A 53 7.09 12.10 -1.61
N ARG A 54 6.26 12.50 -0.65
CA ARG A 54 6.60 13.53 0.35
C ARG A 54 7.71 13.09 1.30
N TYR A 55 7.90 11.80 1.46
CA TYR A 55 8.89 11.22 2.37
C TYR A 55 10.02 10.50 1.63
N ALA A 56 10.07 10.65 0.30
CA ALA A 56 11.09 9.96 -0.49
C ALA A 56 12.49 10.45 -0.14
N PRO A 57 13.49 9.56 -0.12
CA PRO A 57 14.86 9.97 0.13
C PRO A 57 15.40 10.81 -1.04
N GLU A 58 16.40 11.62 -0.77
CA GLU A 58 17.04 12.44 -1.80
C GLU A 58 17.72 11.59 -2.87
N GLN A 59 18.27 10.45 -2.46
CA GLN A 59 18.92 9.50 -3.35
C GLN A 59 18.28 8.13 -3.14
N PRO A 60 18.12 7.34 -4.21
CA PRO A 60 17.58 5.98 -4.05
C PRO A 60 18.41 5.17 -3.05
N LEU A 61 17.73 4.40 -2.22
CA LEU A 61 18.38 3.52 -1.27
C LEU A 61 19.03 2.37 -1.99
N GLU A 62 20.21 1.97 -1.55
CA GLU A 62 20.99 0.91 -2.18
C GLU A 62 20.96 -0.37 -1.37
N GLY A 63 21.20 -1.49 -2.06
CA GLY A 63 21.34 -2.79 -1.42
C GLY A 63 20.02 -3.43 -1.06
N ALA A 64 20.10 -4.48 -0.26
CA ALA A 64 18.95 -5.26 0.17
C ALA A 64 18.17 -4.52 1.26
N LEU A 65 16.85 -4.47 1.10
CA LEU A 65 15.96 -3.70 1.97
C LEU A 65 14.87 -4.59 2.55
N GLN A 66 14.42 -4.25 3.75
CA GLN A 66 13.23 -4.82 4.37
C GLN A 66 12.16 -3.74 4.45
N LEU A 67 10.94 -4.10 4.08
CA LEU A 67 9.79 -3.20 4.09
C LEU A 67 8.75 -3.74 5.07
N VAL A 68 8.38 -2.92 6.04
CA VAL A 68 7.30 -3.24 7.00
C VAL A 68 6.18 -2.24 6.81
N THR A 69 4.97 -2.73 6.62
CA THR A 69 3.80 -1.86 6.45
C THR A 69 2.65 -2.34 7.31
N LYS A 70 1.95 -1.37 7.90
CA LYS A 70 0.72 -1.61 8.66
C LYS A 70 -0.37 -0.74 8.06
N TRP A 71 -1.41 -1.39 7.58
CA TRP A 71 -2.53 -0.76 6.89
C TRP A 71 -3.72 -0.74 7.83
N ILE A 72 -4.20 0.46 8.17
CA ILE A 72 -5.25 0.63 9.18
C ILE A 72 -6.45 1.30 8.54
N TRP A 73 -7.57 0.58 8.50
CA TRP A 73 -8.85 1.11 8.05
C TRP A 73 -9.67 1.59 9.25
N PRO A 74 -10.61 2.51 9.03
CA PRO A 74 -11.48 2.94 10.12
C PRO A 74 -12.35 1.80 10.60
N MET A 75 -12.75 1.87 11.87
CA MET A 75 -13.71 0.94 12.43
C MET A 75 -14.99 0.96 11.62
N GLU A 76 -15.59 -0.21 11.41
CA GLU A 76 -16.85 -0.28 10.68
C GLU A 76 -17.97 0.38 11.50
N ALA A 77 -18.87 1.08 10.77
CA ALA A 77 -19.93 1.87 11.38
C ALA A 77 -21.04 1.01 12.01
N ASP A 78 -21.07 -0.28 11.76
CA ASP A 78 -22.12 -1.19 12.24
C ASP A 78 -21.86 -1.76 13.63
N GLY A 79 -20.95 -1.15 14.39
CA GLY A 79 -20.71 -1.57 15.75
C GLY A 79 -19.76 -2.73 15.93
N GLN A 80 -19.01 -3.09 14.92
CA GLN A 80 -17.89 -4.03 15.05
C GLN A 80 -16.81 -3.39 15.90
N LEU A 81 -17.15 -3.12 17.14
CA LEU A 81 -16.28 -2.43 18.05
C LEU A 81 -15.10 -3.31 18.46
N SER A 82 -13.96 -2.66 18.68
CA SER A 82 -12.87 -3.30 19.39
C SER A 82 -13.39 -3.82 20.71
N LEU A 83 -12.94 -4.99 21.10
CA LEU A 83 -13.19 -5.47 22.45
C LEU A 83 -12.61 -4.46 23.45
N PRO A 84 -13.23 -4.27 24.61
CA PRO A 84 -12.68 -3.40 25.64
C PRO A 84 -11.21 -3.72 25.91
N GLY A 85 -10.36 -2.72 25.85
CA GLY A 85 -8.92 -2.86 26.04
C GLY A 85 -8.11 -3.12 24.79
N THR A 86 -8.75 -3.31 23.63
CA THR A 86 -8.05 -3.43 22.35
C THR A 86 -8.46 -2.30 21.41
N GLU A 87 -7.47 -1.53 20.95
CA GLU A 87 -7.70 -0.44 20.00
C GLU A 87 -7.65 -0.93 18.55
N TRP A 88 -7.09 -2.11 18.32
CA TRP A 88 -6.79 -2.65 17.01
C TRP A 88 -7.41 -4.03 16.84
N ARG A 89 -7.86 -4.28 15.62
CA ARG A 89 -8.43 -5.58 15.27
C ARG A 89 -7.93 -5.97 13.88
N TRP A 90 -7.60 -7.24 13.72
CA TRP A 90 -7.18 -7.76 12.41
C TRP A 90 -8.30 -7.58 11.38
N LYS A 91 -7.92 -7.13 10.19
CA LYS A 91 -8.85 -7.06 9.05
C LYS A 91 -8.68 -8.30 8.20
N THR A 92 -9.69 -9.16 8.21
CA THR A 92 -9.65 -10.44 7.48
C THR A 92 -10.39 -10.40 6.14
N SER A 93 -10.84 -9.22 5.73
CA SER A 93 -11.51 -9.01 4.45
C SER A 93 -10.56 -8.33 3.45
N LYS A 94 -11.00 -8.26 2.19
CA LYS A 94 -10.22 -7.58 1.14
C LYS A 94 -9.92 -6.12 1.47
N PRO A 95 -8.86 -5.52 0.90
CA PRO A 95 -7.95 -6.08 -0.12
C PRO A 95 -6.95 -7.07 0.45
N ASP A 96 -6.40 -7.93 -0.42
CA ASP A 96 -5.37 -8.88 -0.04
C ASP A 96 -4.03 -8.20 0.16
N THR A 97 -3.21 -8.75 1.06
CA THR A 97 -1.91 -8.14 1.40
C THR A 97 -0.97 -8.04 0.21
N ASP A 98 -0.92 -9.06 -0.64
CA ASP A 98 -0.06 -9.06 -1.82
C ASP A 98 -0.42 -7.94 -2.80
N ASN A 99 -1.70 -7.66 -2.98
CA ASN A 99 -2.16 -6.60 -3.87
C ASN A 99 -1.85 -5.21 -3.30
N LEU A 100 -2.00 -5.04 -2.00
CA LEU A 100 -1.66 -3.78 -1.32
C LEU A 100 -0.18 -3.48 -1.45
N ILE A 101 0.67 -4.45 -1.12
CA ILE A 101 2.10 -4.20 -1.11
C ILE A 101 2.66 -4.01 -2.53
N LYS A 102 2.08 -4.69 -3.50
CA LYS A 102 2.46 -4.49 -4.90
C LYS A 102 2.20 -3.06 -5.35
N MET A 103 1.01 -2.54 -5.06
CA MET A 103 0.65 -1.17 -5.40
C MET A 103 1.58 -0.17 -4.70
N LEU A 104 1.86 -0.38 -3.42
CA LEU A 104 2.75 0.50 -2.67
C LEU A 104 4.17 0.48 -3.22
N LYS A 105 4.73 -0.70 -3.49
CA LYS A 105 6.08 -0.80 -4.03
C LYS A 105 6.19 -0.11 -5.39
N ASP A 106 5.18 -0.22 -6.23
CA ASP A 106 5.15 0.50 -7.51
C ASP A 106 5.21 2.02 -7.28
N CYS A 107 4.44 2.53 -6.34
CA CYS A 107 4.45 3.96 -6.00
C CYS A 107 5.80 4.40 -5.43
N MET A 108 6.41 3.59 -4.58
CA MET A 108 7.70 3.89 -3.97
C MET A 108 8.83 3.83 -4.99
N THR A 109 8.76 2.92 -5.96
CA THR A 109 9.71 2.87 -7.06
C THR A 109 9.63 4.14 -7.90
N ARG A 110 8.43 4.58 -8.23
CA ARG A 110 8.21 5.80 -9.03
C ARG A 110 8.69 7.05 -8.32
N THR A 111 8.64 7.07 -7.01
CA THR A 111 9.04 8.25 -6.22
C THR A 111 10.49 8.21 -5.78
N GLY A 112 11.24 7.18 -6.17
CA GLY A 112 12.70 7.16 -6.00
C GLY A 112 13.22 6.57 -4.69
N TYR A 113 12.44 5.74 -4.01
CA TYR A 113 12.92 5.07 -2.80
C TYR A 113 14.06 4.11 -3.09
N TRP A 114 14.02 3.46 -4.25
CA TRP A 114 15.01 2.52 -4.73
C TRP A 114 14.97 2.52 -6.26
N GLN A 115 15.96 1.89 -6.88
CA GLN A 115 15.98 1.78 -8.34
C GLN A 115 15.07 0.68 -8.84
N ASP A 116 14.95 -0.41 -8.05
CA ASP A 116 14.17 -1.57 -8.43
C ASP A 116 13.57 -2.18 -7.18
N ASP A 117 12.28 -2.51 -7.20
CA ASP A 117 11.60 -3.13 -6.07
C ASP A 117 12.11 -4.54 -5.77
N ALA A 118 12.90 -5.13 -6.68
CA ALA A 118 13.63 -6.37 -6.41
C ALA A 118 14.62 -6.23 -5.24
N GLN A 119 15.00 -5.00 -4.88
CA GLN A 119 15.84 -4.75 -3.70
C GLN A 119 15.10 -5.06 -2.38
N VAL A 120 13.78 -5.08 -2.40
CA VAL A 120 12.98 -5.47 -1.23
C VAL A 120 13.01 -6.99 -1.12
N VAL A 121 13.87 -7.49 -0.24
CA VAL A 121 14.11 -8.93 -0.09
C VAL A 121 13.34 -9.53 1.07
N SER A 122 12.76 -8.69 1.92
CA SER A 122 11.97 -9.09 3.08
C SER A 122 10.84 -8.09 3.25
N GLU A 123 9.62 -8.58 3.46
CA GLU A 123 8.49 -7.70 3.67
C GLU A 123 7.49 -8.27 4.67
N ILE A 124 6.92 -7.37 5.47
CA ILE A 124 5.85 -7.68 6.41
C ILE A 124 4.71 -6.73 6.09
N THR A 125 3.55 -7.27 5.80
CA THR A 125 2.35 -6.50 5.47
C THR A 125 1.22 -6.94 6.39
N GLN A 126 0.66 -6.00 7.14
CA GLN A 126 -0.38 -6.28 8.12
C GLN A 126 -1.57 -5.37 7.90
N LYS A 127 -2.77 -5.91 8.13
CA LYS A 127 -4.04 -5.19 7.93
C LYS A 127 -4.83 -5.15 9.24
N PHE A 128 -5.28 -3.95 9.58
CA PHE A 128 -6.01 -3.72 10.82
C PHE A 128 -7.22 -2.80 10.59
N TYR A 129 -8.20 -2.92 11.49
CA TYR A 129 -9.11 -1.83 11.81
C TYR A 129 -8.56 -1.12 13.05
N GLY A 130 -8.66 0.20 13.06
CA GLY A 130 -8.17 0.95 14.21
C GLY A 130 -8.73 2.38 14.28
N PRO A 131 -8.49 3.07 15.39
CA PRO A 131 -9.05 4.41 15.61
C PRO A 131 -8.40 5.50 14.77
N LYS A 132 -7.16 5.27 14.31
CA LYS A 132 -6.44 6.23 13.45
C LYS A 132 -6.12 5.58 12.12
N PRO A 133 -6.99 5.74 11.10
CA PRO A 133 -6.73 5.17 9.79
C PRO A 133 -5.45 5.73 9.18
N GLY A 134 -4.72 4.88 8.50
CA GLY A 134 -3.51 5.29 7.82
C GLY A 134 -2.65 4.11 7.42
N ILE A 135 -1.47 4.44 6.92
CA ILE A 135 -0.49 3.44 6.51
C ILE A 135 0.83 3.77 7.20
N TYR A 136 1.29 2.87 8.06
CA TYR A 136 2.63 2.96 8.63
C TYR A 136 3.61 2.25 7.70
N ILE A 137 4.69 2.91 7.36
CA ILE A 137 5.70 2.40 6.43
C ILE A 137 7.08 2.54 7.08
N GLU A 138 7.83 1.46 7.07
CA GLU A 138 9.18 1.45 7.61
C GLU A 138 10.11 0.70 6.65
N VAL A 139 11.21 1.34 6.27
CA VAL A 139 12.24 0.74 5.43
C VAL A 139 13.52 0.61 6.24
N THR A 140 14.08 -0.59 6.28
CA THR A 140 15.32 -0.88 6.97
C THR A 140 16.30 -1.57 6.03
N LYS A 141 17.57 -1.53 6.37
CA LYS A 141 18.56 -2.38 5.70
C LYS A 141 18.29 -3.83 6.09
N ALA A 142 18.28 -4.68 5.11
CA ALA A 142 18.08 -6.11 5.36
C ALA A 142 19.33 -6.76 5.94
#